data_3f65af3e0f45d4f1dece51e02b24a19c
#
_entry.id   3f65af3e0f45d4f1dece51e02b24a19c
#
_cell.length_a   1.000
_cell.length_b   1.000
_cell.length_c   1.000
_cell.angle_alpha   90.00
_cell.angle_beta   90.00
_cell.angle_gamma   90.00
#
_symmetry.space_group_name_H-M   'P 1'
#
loop_
_entity.id
_entity.type
_entity.pdbx_description
1 polymer ?
#
loop_
_entity_poly.entity_id
_entity_poly.type
_entity_poly.pdbx_seq_one_letter_code
_entity_poly.pdbx_strand_id
1 'polypeptide(L)'
;MKQIRLLSLCLLLCTVFASLKAQVNTQFDGDYSGTAYNIKMKGKLKPSQKMVFRLHNGVLTGAVPKIGKMPGTILFSIKGISISSDGTMKTSAPNAGSIKMMELFNSTLYWDNTVKNEAPFYGHVQQVNGTNVLTLRLNIYSKVAGLFRVPASVSFKGKSQRPAAKK
;
A
#
# COMPACT_ATOMS: atom_id res chain seq x y z
N MET A 1 -26.79 46.06 -6.05
CA MET A 1 -27.32 44.80 -6.62
C MET A 1 -26.28 43.97 -7.36
N LYS A 2 -25.27 44.51 -8.05
CA LYS A 2 -24.21 43.72 -8.74
C LYS A 2 -23.27 42.99 -7.78
N GLN A 3 -22.95 43.57 -6.63
CA GLN A 3 -22.00 42.94 -5.66
C GLN A 3 -22.59 41.70 -4.95
N ILE A 4 -23.90 41.69 -4.70
CA ILE A 4 -24.56 40.54 -4.06
C ILE A 4 -24.57 39.31 -4.97
N ARG A 5 -24.70 39.51 -6.29
CA ARG A 5 -24.65 38.41 -7.27
C ARG A 5 -23.26 37.81 -7.40
N LEU A 6 -22.21 38.62 -7.24
CA LEU A 6 -20.82 38.12 -7.28
C LEU A 6 -20.49 37.27 -6.05
N LEU A 7 -20.93 37.71 -4.85
CA LEU A 7 -20.74 36.96 -3.61
C LEU A 7 -21.47 35.59 -3.63
N SER A 8 -22.69 35.56 -4.17
CA SER A 8 -23.47 34.32 -4.31
C SER A 8 -22.83 33.34 -5.28
N LEU A 9 -22.23 33.83 -6.37
CA LEU A 9 -21.52 32.99 -7.34
C LEU A 9 -20.24 32.41 -6.76
N CYS A 10 -19.49 33.17 -5.97
CA CYS A 10 -18.29 32.66 -5.28
C CYS A 10 -18.64 31.59 -4.22
N LEU A 11 -19.74 31.78 -3.48
CA LEU A 11 -20.19 30.79 -2.50
C LEU A 11 -20.61 29.48 -3.18
N LEU A 12 -21.27 29.55 -4.33
CA LEU A 12 -21.67 28.37 -5.10
C LEU A 12 -20.45 27.61 -5.66
N LEU A 13 -19.42 28.34 -6.13
CA LEU A 13 -18.18 27.71 -6.59
C LEU A 13 -17.41 27.02 -5.45
N CYS A 14 -17.36 27.62 -4.26
CA CYS A 14 -16.69 27.02 -3.10
C CYS A 14 -17.34 25.71 -2.64
N THR A 15 -18.65 25.54 -2.78
CA THR A 15 -19.34 24.31 -2.39
C THR A 15 -19.09 23.15 -3.36
N VAL A 16 -18.80 23.42 -4.62
CA VAL A 16 -18.50 22.39 -5.63
C VAL A 16 -17.09 21.81 -5.44
N PHE A 17 -16.14 22.59 -4.94
CA PHE A 17 -14.76 22.09 -4.69
C PHE A 17 -14.61 21.29 -3.40
N ALA A 18 -15.56 21.35 -2.46
CA ALA A 18 -15.47 20.63 -1.19
C ALA A 18 -15.78 19.13 -1.27
N SER A 19 -16.18 18.60 -2.43
CA SER A 19 -16.68 17.21 -2.57
C SER A 19 -15.79 16.27 -3.37
N LEU A 20 -14.62 16.70 -3.81
CA LEU A 20 -13.64 15.79 -4.47
C LEU A 20 -12.76 15.07 -3.43
N LYS A 21 -13.39 14.44 -2.44
CA LYS A 21 -12.71 13.33 -1.74
C LYS A 21 -12.55 12.23 -2.78
N ALA A 22 -11.31 11.88 -3.10
CA ALA A 22 -11.03 10.73 -3.96
C ALA A 22 -11.81 9.53 -3.39
N GLN A 23 -12.81 9.08 -4.14
CA GLN A 23 -13.64 7.96 -3.72
C GLN A 23 -12.74 6.74 -3.66
N VAL A 24 -12.49 6.24 -2.46
CA VAL A 24 -11.70 5.02 -2.27
C VAL A 24 -12.50 3.88 -2.91
N ASN A 25 -11.94 3.28 -3.94
CA ASN A 25 -12.58 2.15 -4.61
C ASN A 25 -12.48 0.90 -3.73
N THR A 26 -13.53 0.61 -2.98
CA THR A 26 -13.60 -0.53 -2.05
C THR A 26 -13.95 -1.86 -2.75
N GLN A 27 -14.18 -1.84 -4.06
CA GLN A 27 -14.47 -3.05 -4.86
C GLN A 27 -13.39 -4.12 -4.70
N PHE A 28 -12.15 -3.71 -4.46
CA PHE A 28 -11.00 -4.58 -4.32
C PHE A 28 -10.58 -4.82 -2.87
N ASP A 29 -11.37 -4.36 -1.90
CA ASP A 29 -11.10 -4.61 -0.50
C ASP A 29 -11.17 -6.11 -0.18
N GLY A 30 -10.22 -6.60 0.60
CA GLY A 30 -10.19 -8.01 0.99
C GLY A 30 -8.82 -8.48 1.48
N ASP A 31 -8.80 -9.73 1.89
CA ASP A 31 -7.61 -10.45 2.30
C ASP A 31 -7.07 -11.25 1.11
N TYR A 32 -5.83 -11.02 0.75
CA TYR A 32 -5.14 -11.65 -0.37
C TYR A 32 -4.10 -12.62 0.13
N SER A 33 -4.36 -13.91 0.03
CA SER A 33 -3.40 -14.97 0.34
C SER A 33 -2.55 -15.32 -0.86
N GLY A 34 -1.25 -15.40 -0.67
CA GLY A 34 -0.34 -15.66 -1.78
C GLY A 34 1.09 -15.89 -1.36
N THR A 35 1.98 -15.66 -2.30
CA THR A 35 3.42 -15.86 -2.13
C THR A 35 4.15 -14.53 -2.28
N ALA A 36 4.95 -14.19 -1.29
CA ALA A 36 5.98 -13.16 -1.41
C ALA A 36 7.26 -13.78 -1.93
N TYR A 37 7.85 -13.17 -2.92
CA TYR A 37 9.07 -13.62 -3.60
C TYR A 37 9.99 -12.44 -3.88
N ASN A 38 11.22 -12.71 -4.32
CA ASN A 38 12.25 -11.69 -4.49
C ASN A 38 12.45 -10.81 -3.25
N ILE A 39 12.28 -11.41 -2.07
CA ILE A 39 12.43 -10.72 -0.80
C ILE A 39 13.92 -10.42 -0.61
N LYS A 40 14.27 -9.13 -0.58
CA LYS A 40 15.63 -8.67 -0.26
C LYS A 40 15.61 -7.85 1.01
N MET A 41 16.56 -8.08 1.90
CA MET A 41 16.79 -7.28 3.10
C MET A 41 18.26 -6.96 3.21
N LYS A 42 18.60 -5.67 3.31
CA LYS A 42 20.01 -5.20 3.27
C LYS A 42 20.77 -5.80 2.07
N GLY A 43 20.15 -5.85 0.88
CA GLY A 43 20.71 -6.41 -0.34
C GLY A 43 20.77 -7.95 -0.41
N LYS A 44 20.49 -8.68 0.67
CA LYS A 44 20.53 -10.16 0.69
C LYS A 44 19.17 -10.75 0.35
N LEU A 45 19.16 -11.67 -0.63
CA LEU A 45 17.96 -12.41 -1.01
C LEU A 45 17.53 -13.35 0.11
N LYS A 46 16.22 -13.48 0.30
CA LYS A 46 15.58 -14.35 1.27
C LYS A 46 14.65 -15.34 0.57
N PRO A 47 14.36 -16.49 1.18
CA PRO A 47 13.40 -17.45 0.63
C PRO A 47 12.02 -16.84 0.44
N SER A 48 11.29 -17.33 -0.57
CA SER A 48 9.89 -17.00 -0.77
C SER A 48 9.05 -17.50 0.41
N GLN A 49 7.97 -16.75 0.73
CA GLN A 49 7.14 -17.05 1.90
C GLN A 49 5.65 -16.90 1.56
N LYS A 50 4.83 -17.72 2.20
CA LYS A 50 3.38 -17.51 2.20
C LYS A 50 3.04 -16.31 3.08
N MET A 51 2.19 -15.42 2.56
CA MET A 51 1.77 -14.21 3.24
C MET A 51 0.32 -13.89 2.96
N VAL A 52 -0.25 -13.08 3.83
CA VAL A 52 -1.55 -12.46 3.63
C VAL A 52 -1.36 -10.94 3.64
N PHE A 53 -1.85 -10.29 2.60
CA PHE A 53 -2.02 -8.85 2.55
C PHE A 53 -3.49 -8.52 2.67
N ARG A 54 -3.82 -7.55 3.53
CA ARG A 54 -5.17 -7.02 3.66
C ARG A 54 -5.21 -5.62 3.05
N LEU A 55 -6.10 -5.43 2.09
CA LEU A 55 -6.42 -4.13 1.52
C LEU A 55 -7.79 -3.71 2.04
N HIS A 56 -7.87 -2.55 2.68
CA HIS A 56 -9.12 -2.02 3.20
C HIS A 56 -9.10 -0.49 3.23
N ASN A 57 -10.10 0.14 2.60
CA ASN A 57 -10.24 1.59 2.58
C ASN A 57 -8.94 2.34 2.20
N GLY A 58 -8.22 1.87 1.18
CA GLY A 58 -6.96 2.49 0.74
C GLY A 58 -5.79 2.28 1.71
N VAL A 59 -5.89 1.33 2.62
CA VAL A 59 -4.80 0.91 3.52
C VAL A 59 -4.42 -0.54 3.21
N LEU A 60 -3.15 -0.75 2.89
CA LEU A 60 -2.58 -2.08 2.70
C LEU A 60 -1.81 -2.47 3.96
N THR A 61 -2.22 -3.54 4.59
CA THR A 61 -1.53 -4.13 5.74
C THR A 61 -1.01 -5.52 5.43
N GLY A 62 0.05 -5.93 6.10
CA GLY A 62 0.61 -7.26 5.95
C GLY A 62 1.48 -7.66 7.13
N ALA A 63 1.62 -8.96 7.30
CA ALA A 63 2.50 -9.56 8.27
C ALA A 63 3.54 -10.42 7.54
N VAL A 64 4.80 -10.06 7.67
CA VAL A 64 5.91 -10.87 7.17
C VAL A 64 6.33 -11.82 8.28
N PRO A 65 6.21 -13.12 8.08
CA PRO A 65 6.68 -14.09 9.07
C PRO A 65 8.19 -13.95 9.32
N LYS A 66 8.68 -14.58 10.37
CA LYS A 66 10.10 -14.59 10.71
C LYS A 66 10.98 -14.88 9.49
N ILE A 67 11.91 -13.97 9.18
CA ILE A 67 12.87 -14.13 8.08
C ILE A 67 14.26 -14.42 8.66
N GLY A 68 14.74 -15.65 8.49
CA GLY A 68 16.07 -16.06 8.94
C GLY A 68 16.24 -15.95 10.46
N LYS A 69 17.33 -15.29 10.90
CA LYS A 69 17.64 -15.10 12.33
C LYS A 69 16.87 -13.92 12.97
N MET A 70 16.03 -13.20 12.24
CA MET A 70 15.22 -12.11 12.83
C MET A 70 14.19 -12.70 13.78
N PRO A 71 14.16 -12.28 15.04
CA PRO A 71 13.11 -12.70 15.95
C PRO A 71 11.78 -11.99 15.62
N GLY A 72 10.71 -12.77 15.63
CA GLY A 72 9.34 -12.25 15.51
C GLY A 72 8.85 -11.91 14.10
N THR A 73 7.63 -11.43 14.04
CA THR A 73 6.91 -11.02 12.83
C THR A 73 7.15 -9.54 12.55
N ILE A 74 7.20 -9.18 11.27
CA ILE A 74 7.22 -7.78 10.85
C ILE A 74 5.81 -7.42 10.39
N LEU A 75 5.17 -6.50 11.07
CA LEU A 75 3.89 -5.91 10.66
C LEU A 75 4.16 -4.62 9.91
N PHE A 76 3.45 -4.39 8.82
CA PHE A 76 3.52 -3.12 8.11
C PHE A 76 2.15 -2.62 7.67
N SER A 77 2.05 -1.32 7.49
CA SER A 77 0.86 -0.63 7.03
C SER A 77 1.25 0.47 6.05
N ILE A 78 0.64 0.46 4.87
CA ILE A 78 0.82 1.48 3.83
C ILE A 78 -0.52 2.16 3.63
N LYS A 79 -0.55 3.49 3.75
CA LYS A 79 -1.77 4.31 3.67
C LYS A 79 -1.81 5.13 2.38
N GLY A 80 -2.99 5.69 2.08
CA GLY A 80 -3.18 6.60 0.95
C GLY A 80 -3.13 5.90 -0.41
N ILE A 81 -3.52 4.63 -0.46
CA ILE A 81 -3.61 3.88 -1.71
C ILE A 81 -4.93 4.24 -2.39
N SER A 82 -4.83 4.72 -3.61
CA SER A 82 -5.94 4.86 -4.56
C SER A 82 -5.85 3.77 -5.60
N ILE A 83 -7.00 3.28 -6.06
CA ILE A 83 -7.10 2.23 -7.08
C ILE A 83 -7.95 2.76 -8.22
N SER A 84 -7.35 2.83 -9.40
CA SER A 84 -8.04 3.23 -10.64
C SER A 84 -8.94 2.10 -11.16
N SER A 85 -9.81 2.43 -12.12
CA SER A 85 -10.76 1.49 -12.71
C SER A 85 -10.08 0.28 -13.40
N ASP A 86 -8.87 0.46 -13.89
CA ASP A 86 -8.05 -0.61 -14.48
C ASP A 86 -7.33 -1.48 -13.43
N GLY A 87 -7.50 -1.19 -12.14
CA GLY A 87 -6.87 -1.91 -11.04
C GLY A 87 -5.47 -1.44 -10.66
N THR A 88 -4.95 -0.41 -11.34
CA THR A 88 -3.65 0.16 -10.98
C THR A 88 -3.71 0.86 -9.64
N MET A 89 -2.79 0.51 -8.75
CA MET A 89 -2.68 1.09 -7.41
C MET A 89 -1.63 2.20 -7.41
N LYS A 90 -1.96 3.32 -6.78
CA LYS A 90 -1.05 4.47 -6.58
C LYS A 90 -1.08 4.89 -5.12
N THR A 91 0.02 5.45 -4.65
CA THR A 91 0.08 6.13 -3.36
C THR A 91 0.87 7.41 -3.49
N SER A 92 0.37 8.48 -2.89
CA SER A 92 1.01 9.80 -2.87
C SER A 92 1.67 10.10 -1.52
N ALA A 93 1.61 9.16 -0.57
CA ALA A 93 2.19 9.39 0.75
C ALA A 93 3.71 9.56 0.67
N PRO A 94 4.29 10.63 1.21
CA PRO A 94 5.74 10.85 1.24
C PRO A 94 6.46 9.81 2.11
N ASN A 95 5.77 9.27 3.10
CA ASN A 95 6.14 8.11 3.89
C ASN A 95 5.08 7.03 3.69
N ALA A 96 5.49 5.80 3.44
CA ALA A 96 4.59 4.71 3.12
C ALA A 96 3.66 4.30 4.27
N GLY A 97 3.97 4.69 5.49
CA GLY A 97 3.21 4.31 6.68
C GLY A 97 4.10 3.85 7.82
N SER A 98 3.74 2.76 8.46
CA SER A 98 4.45 2.25 9.63
C SER A 98 4.90 0.80 9.47
N ILE A 99 5.98 0.46 10.16
CA ILE A 99 6.46 -0.89 10.35
C ILE A 99 6.62 -1.15 11.86
N LYS A 100 6.13 -2.30 12.31
CA LYS A 100 6.35 -2.79 13.67
C LYS A 100 7.17 -4.07 13.59
N MET A 101 8.36 -4.05 14.18
CA MET A 101 9.25 -5.20 14.22
C MET A 101 9.33 -5.75 15.64
N MET A 102 9.22 -7.07 15.77
CA MET A 102 9.38 -7.81 17.02
C MET A 102 8.47 -7.29 18.16
N GLU A 103 7.33 -6.69 17.79
CA GLU A 103 6.37 -6.06 18.72
C GLU A 103 6.93 -4.91 19.59
N LEU A 104 8.23 -4.66 19.54
CA LEU A 104 8.95 -3.70 20.36
C LEU A 104 9.31 -2.42 19.61
N PHE A 105 9.61 -2.51 18.31
CA PHE A 105 10.13 -1.38 17.55
C PHE A 105 9.10 -0.87 16.55
N ASN A 106 8.59 0.33 16.77
CA ASN A 106 7.80 1.07 15.79
C ASN A 106 8.73 1.97 14.98
N SER A 107 8.58 1.96 13.68
CA SER A 107 9.34 2.81 12.77
C SER A 107 8.45 3.28 11.62
N THR A 108 8.77 4.43 11.06
CA THR A 108 8.12 4.90 9.84
C THR A 108 8.70 4.17 8.62
N LEU A 109 7.82 3.75 7.72
CA LEU A 109 8.20 3.26 6.41
C LEU A 109 8.39 4.43 5.44
N TYR A 110 9.42 4.34 4.64
CA TYR A 110 9.71 5.28 3.56
C TYR A 110 9.86 4.55 2.24
N TRP A 111 9.57 5.24 1.13
CA TRP A 111 9.88 4.73 -0.19
C TRP A 111 11.38 4.78 -0.48
N ASP A 112 11.91 3.71 -1.02
CA ASP A 112 13.32 3.63 -1.41
C ASP A 112 13.52 4.11 -2.86
N ASN A 113 13.61 5.42 -3.04
CA ASN A 113 13.85 6.05 -4.34
C ASN A 113 15.29 5.89 -4.85
N THR A 114 16.18 5.26 -4.08
CA THR A 114 17.56 5.02 -4.49
C THR A 114 17.74 3.72 -5.27
N VAL A 115 16.71 2.89 -5.34
CA VAL A 115 16.70 1.69 -6.18
C VAL A 115 16.56 2.11 -7.64
N LYS A 116 17.65 2.00 -8.39
CA LYS A 116 17.68 2.38 -9.81
C LYS A 116 16.76 1.46 -10.62
N ASN A 117 16.05 2.07 -11.59
CA ASN A 117 15.19 1.40 -12.56
C ASN A 117 13.98 0.62 -11.95
N GLU A 118 13.63 0.85 -10.70
CA GLU A 118 12.50 0.23 -10.07
C GLU A 118 11.60 1.28 -9.39
N ALA A 119 10.30 1.24 -9.67
CA ALA A 119 9.35 2.09 -8.95
C ALA A 119 9.36 1.74 -7.45
N PRO A 120 9.28 2.72 -6.55
CA PRO A 120 9.19 2.47 -5.11
C PRO A 120 7.97 1.66 -4.72
N PHE A 121 6.86 1.88 -5.41
CA PHE A 121 5.60 1.16 -5.27
C PHE A 121 5.07 0.80 -6.65
N TYR A 122 4.72 -0.45 -6.81
CA TYR A 122 3.87 -0.93 -7.89
C TYR A 122 2.80 -1.83 -7.30
N GLY A 123 1.56 -1.55 -7.62
CA GLY A 123 0.43 -2.38 -7.21
C GLY A 123 -0.57 -2.47 -8.35
N HIS A 124 -1.09 -3.66 -8.54
CA HIS A 124 -2.16 -3.92 -9.49
C HIS A 124 -3.08 -5.00 -8.95
N VAL A 125 -4.38 -4.76 -9.02
CA VAL A 125 -5.40 -5.73 -8.69
C VAL A 125 -6.30 -5.94 -9.90
N GLN A 126 -6.51 -7.18 -10.28
CA GLN A 126 -7.37 -7.54 -11.41
C GLN A 126 -8.29 -8.68 -11.05
N GLN A 127 -9.47 -8.72 -11.67
CA GLN A 127 -10.38 -9.85 -11.55
C GLN A 127 -10.03 -10.91 -12.60
N VAL A 128 -9.77 -12.13 -12.13
CA VAL A 128 -9.48 -13.29 -12.97
C VAL A 128 -10.40 -14.42 -12.55
N ASN A 129 -11.28 -14.85 -13.47
CA ASN A 129 -12.26 -15.92 -13.21
C ASN A 129 -13.07 -15.70 -11.91
N GLY A 130 -13.57 -14.48 -11.70
CA GLY A 130 -14.37 -14.12 -10.52
C GLY A 130 -13.58 -13.97 -9.22
N THR A 131 -12.26 -14.03 -9.26
CA THR A 131 -11.40 -13.86 -8.10
C THR A 131 -10.49 -12.66 -8.30
N ASN A 132 -10.35 -11.79 -7.29
CA ASN A 132 -9.40 -10.70 -7.36
C ASN A 132 -7.97 -11.22 -7.13
N VAL A 133 -7.05 -10.83 -7.99
CA VAL A 133 -5.62 -11.17 -7.93
C VAL A 133 -4.85 -9.89 -7.68
N LEU A 134 -4.14 -9.84 -6.57
CA LEU A 134 -3.27 -8.72 -6.20
C LEU A 134 -1.82 -9.03 -6.56
N THR A 135 -1.19 -8.12 -7.28
CA THR A 135 0.25 -8.12 -7.55
C THR A 135 0.87 -6.86 -6.96
N LEU A 136 1.93 -7.02 -6.18
CA LEU A 136 2.63 -5.92 -5.53
C LEU A 136 4.13 -6.01 -5.78
N ARG A 137 4.77 -4.85 -5.84
CA ARG A 137 6.21 -4.69 -5.75
C ARG A 137 6.50 -3.46 -4.89
N LEU A 138 7.25 -3.66 -3.82
CA LEU A 138 7.56 -2.64 -2.83
C LEU A 138 9.07 -2.50 -2.68
N ASN A 139 9.56 -1.26 -2.82
CA ASN A 139 10.92 -0.88 -2.49
C ASN A 139 10.83 0.15 -1.37
N ILE A 140 11.15 -0.28 -0.16
CA ILE A 140 10.95 0.48 1.07
C ILE A 140 12.18 0.41 1.97
N TYR A 141 12.26 1.35 2.89
CA TYR A 141 13.18 1.24 4.01
C TYR A 141 12.53 1.75 5.31
N SER A 142 13.08 1.36 6.43
CA SER A 142 12.76 1.92 7.72
C SER A 142 14.00 2.54 8.36
N LYS A 143 13.84 3.59 9.17
CA LYS A 143 14.90 4.14 10.01
C LYS A 143 14.78 3.52 11.39
N VAL A 144 15.69 2.65 11.75
CA VAL A 144 15.73 2.03 13.08
C VAL A 144 16.51 2.94 14.02
N ALA A 145 15.94 3.27 15.17
CA ALA A 145 16.49 4.23 16.14
C ALA A 145 16.84 5.60 15.53
N GLY A 146 16.17 6.00 14.45
CA GLY A 146 16.42 7.25 13.75
C GLY A 146 17.73 7.32 12.94
N LEU A 147 18.62 6.36 13.11
CA LEU A 147 20.00 6.40 12.60
C LEU A 147 20.26 5.40 11.47
N PHE A 148 19.70 4.20 11.56
CA PHE A 148 20.03 3.13 10.64
C PHE A 148 18.93 2.92 9.60
N ARG A 149 19.27 3.11 8.31
CA ARG A 149 18.41 2.77 7.20
C ARG A 149 18.46 1.26 6.95
N VAL A 150 17.31 0.62 6.97
CA VAL A 150 17.15 -0.81 6.67
C VAL A 150 16.34 -0.94 5.37
N PRO A 151 17.02 -1.05 4.19
CA PRO A 151 16.33 -1.23 2.92
C PRO A 151 15.77 -2.63 2.80
N ALA A 152 14.58 -2.71 2.19
CA ALA A 152 13.92 -3.97 1.87
C ALA A 152 13.13 -3.86 0.57
N SER A 153 13.08 -4.95 -0.19
CA SER A 153 12.19 -5.07 -1.34
C SER A 153 11.45 -6.39 -1.29
N VAL A 154 10.24 -6.40 -1.82
CA VAL A 154 9.40 -7.57 -1.89
C VAL A 154 8.47 -7.50 -3.09
N SER A 155 8.31 -8.62 -3.78
CA SER A 155 7.26 -8.84 -4.75
C SER A 155 6.24 -9.81 -4.16
N PHE A 156 4.96 -9.63 -4.48
CA PHE A 156 3.89 -10.48 -3.98
C PHE A 156 2.87 -10.74 -5.09
N LYS A 157 2.33 -11.94 -5.10
CA LYS A 157 1.16 -12.30 -5.89
C LYS A 157 0.24 -13.17 -5.06
N GLY A 158 -1.00 -12.74 -4.90
CA GLY A 158 -2.00 -13.43 -4.10
C GLY A 158 -3.40 -13.28 -4.65
N LYS A 159 -4.30 -14.15 -4.19
CA LYS A 159 -5.71 -14.17 -4.56
C LYS A 159 -6.56 -13.78 -3.36
N SER A 160 -7.69 -13.07 -3.62
CA SER A 160 -8.65 -12.78 -2.57
C SER A 160 -9.26 -14.08 -2.03
N GLN A 161 -9.48 -14.12 -0.72
CA GLN A 161 -10.15 -15.24 -0.07
C GLN A 161 -11.68 -15.17 -0.23
N ARG A 162 -12.22 -14.01 -0.59
CA ARG A 162 -13.64 -13.83 -0.88
C ARG A 162 -13.84 -13.80 -2.38
N PRO A 163 -14.87 -14.50 -2.91
CA PRO A 163 -15.29 -14.30 -4.29
C PRO A 163 -15.59 -12.81 -4.51
N ALA A 164 -15.26 -12.28 -5.69
CA ALA A 164 -15.67 -10.94 -6.06
C ALA A 164 -17.19 -10.84 -5.93
N ALA A 165 -17.68 -9.73 -5.37
CA ALA A 165 -19.12 -9.48 -5.32
C ALA A 165 -19.68 -9.58 -6.75
N LYS A 166 -20.67 -10.44 -6.96
CA LYS A 166 -21.39 -10.50 -8.23
C LYS A 166 -22.09 -9.15 -8.41
N LYS A 167 -21.79 -8.48 -9.52
CA LYS A 167 -22.54 -7.29 -9.94
C LYS A 167 -23.94 -7.68 -10.33
#